data_d854e3cee0cc14b6df0b942e0ef8f16e
#
_entry.id   d854e3cee0cc14b6df0b942e0ef8f16e
#
_cell.length_a   1.000
_cell.length_b   1.000
_cell.length_c   1.000
_cell.angle_alpha   90.00
_cell.angle_beta   90.00
_cell.angle_gamma   90.00
#
_symmetry.space_group_name_H-M   'P 1'
#
loop_
_entity.id
_entity.type
_entity.pdbx_description
1 polymer ?
#
loop_
_entity_poly.entity_id
_entity_poly.type
_entity_poly.pdbx_seq_one_letter_code
_entity_poly.pdbx_strand_id
1 'polypeptide(L)'
;MIASPTEEVVNAICIAGLAPTKAPRIQQVLKQIRDRFGMYEIPATVPPSELLSFLLALPGVGPKTARIVLLFSLGHPFFPMDTHILRVGCRLGFLGERENPGKAMTRVESRIPIGEHQRLHLLLLEHGRRICRPKPHCSICPLQDACRYYLTNSVTVLTDR
;
A
#
# COMPACT_ATOMS: atom_id res chain seq x y z
N MET A 1 -20.50 8.62 14.79
CA MET A 1 -19.99 7.35 14.20
C MET A 1 -19.74 6.27 15.27
N ILE A 2 -19.03 6.51 16.37
CA ILE A 2 -18.80 5.48 17.41
C ILE A 2 -20.05 5.22 18.24
N ALA A 3 -20.83 6.25 18.55
CA ALA A 3 -22.08 6.16 19.28
C ALA A 3 -23.30 5.88 18.38
N SER A 4 -23.13 5.92 17.05
CA SER A 4 -24.21 5.63 16.11
C SER A 4 -24.46 4.13 16.04
N PRO A 5 -25.72 3.69 15.85
CA PRO A 5 -26.01 2.30 15.52
C PRO A 5 -25.19 1.82 14.30
N THR A 6 -24.72 0.58 14.35
CA THR A 6 -23.88 0.04 13.27
C THR A 6 -24.59 0.09 11.91
N GLU A 7 -25.90 -0.05 11.89
CA GLU A 7 -26.71 0.02 10.67
C GLU A 7 -26.65 1.39 9.99
N GLU A 8 -26.65 2.48 10.77
CA GLU A 8 -26.45 3.83 10.22
C GLU A 8 -25.07 3.98 9.57
N VAL A 9 -24.04 3.41 10.20
CA VAL A 9 -22.68 3.42 9.62
C VAL A 9 -22.61 2.59 8.34
N VAL A 10 -23.28 1.42 8.31
CA VAL A 10 -23.40 0.58 7.10
C VAL A 10 -24.03 1.39 5.97
N ASN A 11 -25.14 2.07 6.23
CA ASN A 11 -25.84 2.87 5.22
C ASN A 11 -24.96 4.04 4.71
N ALA A 12 -24.22 4.69 5.60
CA ALA A 12 -23.34 5.81 5.24
C ALA A 12 -22.17 5.40 4.35
N ILE A 13 -21.69 4.15 4.44
CA ILE A 13 -20.53 3.65 3.68
C ILE A 13 -20.90 2.63 2.60
N CYS A 14 -22.17 2.46 2.27
CA CYS A 14 -22.66 1.41 1.34
C CYS A 14 -21.97 1.46 -0.03
N ILE A 15 -21.63 2.64 -0.53
CA ILE A 15 -20.94 2.85 -1.82
C ILE A 15 -19.52 2.24 -1.80
N ALA A 16 -18.87 2.11 -0.64
CA ALA A 16 -17.50 1.61 -0.52
C ALA A 16 -17.39 0.08 -0.67
N GLY A 17 -18.51 -0.65 -0.84
CA GLY A 17 -18.56 -2.11 -0.86
C GLY A 17 -18.19 -2.75 0.49
N LEU A 18 -18.71 -3.95 0.76
CA LEU A 18 -18.49 -4.68 2.01
C LEU A 18 -18.87 -3.89 3.28
N ALA A 19 -19.82 -2.96 3.18
CA ALA A 19 -20.24 -2.09 4.27
C ALA A 19 -20.62 -2.84 5.56
N PRO A 20 -21.39 -3.95 5.54
CA PRO A 20 -21.72 -4.70 6.74
C PRO A 20 -20.48 -5.24 7.50
N THR A 21 -19.43 -5.59 6.79
CA THR A 21 -18.17 -6.06 7.39
C THR A 21 -17.28 -4.91 7.86
N LYS A 22 -17.30 -3.79 7.13
CA LYS A 22 -16.43 -2.64 7.42
C LYS A 22 -16.95 -1.80 8.58
N ALA A 23 -18.25 -1.57 8.69
CA ALA A 23 -18.82 -0.69 9.69
C ALA A 23 -18.45 -1.08 11.14
N PRO A 24 -18.65 -2.34 11.59
CA PRO A 24 -18.26 -2.72 12.95
C PRO A 24 -16.74 -2.61 13.17
N ARG A 25 -15.90 -2.91 12.14
CA ARG A 25 -14.45 -2.75 12.24
C ARG A 25 -14.03 -1.30 12.39
N ILE A 26 -14.64 -0.39 11.65
CA ILE A 26 -14.40 1.06 11.79
C ILE A 26 -14.73 1.52 13.20
N GLN A 27 -15.86 1.11 13.75
CA GLN A 27 -16.27 1.46 15.12
C GLN A 27 -15.28 0.91 16.15
N GLN A 28 -14.84 -0.34 16.01
CA GLN A 28 -13.83 -0.95 16.87
C GLN A 28 -12.48 -0.23 16.79
N VAL A 29 -12.02 0.11 15.58
CA VAL A 29 -10.76 0.85 15.37
C VAL A 29 -10.82 2.21 16.06
N LEU A 30 -11.88 2.97 15.83
CA LEU A 30 -12.06 4.29 16.45
C LEU A 30 -12.13 4.19 17.98
N LYS A 31 -12.78 3.16 18.52
CA LYS A 31 -12.81 2.91 19.96
C LYS A 31 -11.40 2.66 20.50
N GLN A 32 -10.62 1.80 19.85
CA GLN A 32 -9.25 1.48 20.28
C GLN A 32 -8.31 2.68 20.18
N ILE A 33 -8.46 3.54 19.16
CA ILE A 33 -7.70 4.79 19.04
C ILE A 33 -8.03 5.71 20.24
N ARG A 34 -9.31 5.92 20.51
CA ARG A 34 -9.75 6.74 21.66
C ARG A 34 -9.26 6.18 22.99
N ASP A 35 -9.40 4.86 23.19
CA ASP A 35 -9.03 4.22 24.45
C ASP A 35 -7.50 4.30 24.70
N ARG A 36 -6.68 4.32 23.62
CA ARG A 36 -5.22 4.47 23.71
C ARG A 36 -4.75 5.91 23.87
N PHE A 37 -5.33 6.85 23.12
CA PHE A 37 -4.81 8.21 23.01
C PHE A 37 -5.70 9.25 23.72
N GLY A 38 -6.85 8.87 24.24
CA GLY A 38 -7.84 9.78 24.85
C GLY A 38 -8.61 10.63 23.83
N MET A 39 -8.30 10.49 22.54
CA MET A 39 -8.88 11.24 21.43
C MET A 39 -8.99 10.33 20.19
N TYR A 40 -9.67 10.83 19.14
CA TYR A 40 -9.83 10.10 17.86
C TYR A 40 -8.73 10.38 16.84
N GLU A 41 -7.70 11.08 17.26
CA GLU A 41 -6.52 11.38 16.46
C GLU A 41 -5.31 10.60 17.00
N ILE A 42 -4.43 10.22 16.11
CA ILE A 42 -3.16 9.57 16.45
C ILE A 42 -2.11 10.67 16.60
N PRO A 43 -1.52 10.86 17.80
CA PRO A 43 -0.52 11.91 18.00
C PRO A 43 0.74 11.67 17.16
N ALA A 44 1.23 12.70 16.46
CA ALA A 44 2.47 12.64 15.69
C ALA A 44 3.73 12.45 16.57
N THR A 45 3.60 12.62 17.90
CA THR A 45 4.69 12.45 18.86
C THR A 45 5.01 10.99 19.18
N VAL A 46 4.13 10.06 18.83
CA VAL A 46 4.34 8.62 19.07
C VAL A 46 5.35 8.07 18.05
N PRO A 47 6.35 7.29 18.49
CA PRO A 47 7.36 6.73 17.57
C PRO A 47 6.74 5.91 16.43
N PRO A 48 7.22 6.04 15.18
CA PRO A 48 6.65 5.37 14.02
C PRO A 48 6.59 3.83 14.12
N SER A 49 7.57 3.21 14.78
CA SER A 49 7.59 1.76 15.02
C SER A 49 6.50 1.30 15.97
N GLU A 50 6.22 2.10 16.99
CA GLU A 50 5.15 1.86 17.95
C GLU A 50 3.79 2.03 17.29
N LEU A 51 3.62 3.07 16.44
CA LEU A 51 2.41 3.27 15.65
C LEU A 51 2.16 2.14 14.67
N LEU A 52 3.21 1.65 14.00
CA LEU A 52 3.07 0.50 13.10
C LEU A 52 2.56 -0.73 13.86
N SER A 53 3.14 -1.02 15.02
CA SER A 53 2.73 -2.15 15.87
C SER A 53 1.28 -2.00 16.34
N PHE A 54 0.90 -0.81 16.78
CA PHE A 54 -0.47 -0.50 17.18
C PHE A 54 -1.46 -0.66 16.02
N LEU A 55 -1.16 -0.09 14.86
CA LEU A 55 -2.04 -0.17 13.69
C LEU A 55 -2.22 -1.61 13.22
N LEU A 56 -1.16 -2.44 13.27
CA LEU A 56 -1.24 -3.85 12.90
C LEU A 56 -2.07 -4.70 13.86
N ALA A 57 -2.21 -4.26 15.11
CA ALA A 57 -3.07 -4.92 16.11
C ALA A 57 -4.55 -4.57 15.94
N LEU A 58 -4.89 -3.54 15.15
CA LEU A 58 -6.28 -3.14 14.93
C LEU A 58 -7.03 -4.13 14.03
N PRO A 59 -8.32 -4.37 14.30
CA PRO A 59 -9.12 -5.32 13.52
C PRO A 59 -9.25 -4.90 12.05
N GLY A 60 -8.81 -5.76 11.14
CA GLY A 60 -8.90 -5.54 9.69
C GLY A 60 -7.85 -4.59 9.13
N VAL A 61 -6.86 -4.20 9.92
CA VAL A 61 -5.71 -3.42 9.47
C VAL A 61 -4.54 -4.35 9.19
N GLY A 62 -4.21 -4.51 7.91
CA GLY A 62 -3.04 -5.27 7.47
C GLY A 62 -1.81 -4.38 7.21
N PRO A 63 -0.66 -5.00 6.88
CA PRO A 63 0.60 -4.28 6.64
C PRO A 63 0.51 -3.15 5.63
N LYS A 64 -0.26 -3.32 4.56
CA LYS A 64 -0.52 -2.27 3.56
C LYS A 64 -1.30 -1.11 4.16
N THR A 65 -2.42 -1.38 4.85
CA THR A 65 -3.28 -0.33 5.39
C THR A 65 -2.56 0.47 6.47
N ALA A 66 -1.84 -0.21 7.38
CA ALA A 66 -1.04 0.47 8.41
C ALA A 66 -0.03 1.43 7.78
N ARG A 67 0.70 1.00 6.75
CA ARG A 67 1.68 1.83 6.06
C ARG A 67 1.06 2.99 5.26
N ILE A 68 -0.14 2.81 4.71
CA ILE A 68 -0.87 3.91 4.07
C ILE A 68 -1.19 5.01 5.08
N VAL A 69 -1.69 4.66 6.27
CA VAL A 69 -1.96 5.63 7.33
C VAL A 69 -0.66 6.34 7.75
N LEU A 70 0.41 5.59 7.99
CA LEU A 70 1.69 6.15 8.40
C LEU A 70 2.28 7.09 7.34
N LEU A 71 2.18 6.73 6.06
CA LEU A 71 2.73 7.53 4.96
C LEU A 71 1.90 8.79 4.67
N PHE A 72 0.59 8.61 4.46
CA PHE A 72 -0.25 9.69 3.93
C PHE A 72 -0.89 10.56 4.99
N SER A 73 -1.20 10.00 6.18
CA SER A 73 -1.84 10.75 7.26
C SER A 73 -0.83 11.32 8.25
N LEU A 74 0.30 10.63 8.48
CA LEU A 74 1.27 10.98 9.49
C LEU A 74 2.64 11.39 8.93
N GLY A 75 2.86 11.30 7.62
CA GLY A 75 4.09 11.73 6.95
C GLY A 75 5.33 10.89 7.25
N HIS A 76 5.17 9.68 7.79
CA HIS A 76 6.30 8.81 8.09
C HIS A 76 6.82 8.06 6.86
N PRO A 77 8.12 7.75 6.78
CA PRO A 77 8.77 7.15 5.61
C PRO A 77 8.50 5.65 5.49
N PHE A 78 7.24 5.26 5.42
CA PHE A 78 6.79 3.91 5.12
C PHE A 78 6.43 3.75 3.64
N PHE A 79 6.55 2.52 3.13
CA PHE A 79 6.26 2.24 1.72
C PHE A 79 5.19 1.14 1.57
N PRO A 80 3.91 1.51 1.50
CA PRO A 80 2.84 0.54 1.28
C PRO A 80 2.95 -0.05 -0.12
N MET A 81 2.84 -1.37 -0.24
CA MET A 81 2.82 -2.07 -1.52
C MET A 81 1.45 -2.69 -1.77
N ASP A 82 0.82 -2.27 -2.83
CA ASP A 82 -0.40 -2.91 -3.33
C ASP A 82 -0.07 -3.87 -4.49
N THR A 83 -1.09 -4.52 -5.02
CA THR A 83 -0.94 -5.47 -6.14
C THR A 83 -0.34 -4.83 -7.39
N HIS A 84 -0.55 -3.52 -7.60
CA HIS A 84 0.04 -2.80 -8.73
C HIS A 84 1.54 -2.59 -8.51
N ILE A 85 1.93 -2.11 -7.33
CA ILE A 85 3.34 -1.88 -6.98
C ILE A 85 4.11 -3.21 -6.92
N LEU A 86 3.52 -4.25 -6.33
CA LEU A 86 4.13 -5.59 -6.33
C LEU A 86 4.40 -6.08 -7.76
N ARG A 87 3.42 -6.00 -8.66
CA ARG A 87 3.58 -6.40 -10.07
C ARG A 87 4.66 -5.60 -10.79
N VAL A 88 4.63 -4.26 -10.63
CA VAL A 88 5.64 -3.37 -11.21
C VAL A 88 7.02 -3.71 -10.67
N GLY A 89 7.16 -3.88 -9.36
CA GLY A 89 8.42 -4.19 -8.70
C GLY A 89 9.03 -5.52 -9.14
N CYS A 90 8.20 -6.56 -9.28
CA CYS A 90 8.66 -7.85 -9.82
C CYS A 90 9.15 -7.71 -11.27
N ARG A 91 8.41 -6.98 -12.11
CA ARG A 91 8.78 -6.79 -13.53
C ARG A 91 10.01 -5.91 -13.72
N LEU A 92 10.16 -4.86 -12.92
CA LEU A 92 11.37 -4.05 -12.91
C LEU A 92 12.58 -4.81 -12.32
N GLY A 93 12.33 -5.80 -11.45
CA GLY A 93 13.37 -6.66 -10.88
C GLY A 93 13.87 -6.24 -9.50
N PHE A 94 13.28 -5.20 -8.87
CA PHE A 94 13.63 -4.85 -7.50
C PHE A 94 12.86 -5.65 -6.43
N LEU A 95 11.84 -6.43 -6.83
CA LEU A 95 11.16 -7.41 -6.00
C LEU A 95 11.35 -8.83 -6.57
N GLY A 96 11.52 -9.80 -5.67
CA GLY A 96 11.52 -11.21 -6.03
C GLY A 96 10.09 -11.74 -6.24
N GLU A 97 9.89 -12.65 -7.20
CA GLU A 97 8.56 -13.21 -7.53
C GLU A 97 7.89 -13.93 -6.35
N ARG A 98 8.69 -14.51 -5.46
CA ARG A 98 8.23 -15.26 -4.27
C ARG A 98 8.63 -14.58 -2.96
N GLU A 99 9.02 -13.32 -3.01
CA GLU A 99 9.40 -12.58 -1.83
C GLU A 99 8.19 -12.30 -0.94
N ASN A 100 8.36 -12.52 0.37
CA ASN A 100 7.31 -12.19 1.34
C ASN A 100 7.03 -10.68 1.30
N PRO A 101 5.78 -10.24 1.07
CA PRO A 101 5.45 -8.82 0.92
C PRO A 101 5.86 -7.96 2.12
N GLY A 102 5.76 -8.47 3.35
CA GLY A 102 6.16 -7.73 4.55
C GLY A 102 7.66 -7.48 4.60
N LYS A 103 8.48 -8.49 4.27
CA LYS A 103 9.95 -8.35 4.18
C LYS A 103 10.35 -7.42 3.02
N ALA A 104 9.66 -7.56 1.89
CA ALA A 104 9.87 -6.69 0.73
C ALA A 104 9.61 -5.22 1.07
N MET A 105 8.50 -4.92 1.75
CA MET A 105 8.17 -3.56 2.20
C MET A 105 9.29 -2.96 3.04
N THR A 106 9.73 -3.63 4.09
CA THR A 106 10.80 -3.14 4.98
C THR A 106 12.13 -2.94 4.23
N ARG A 107 12.49 -3.88 3.34
CA ARG A 107 13.72 -3.79 2.55
C ARG A 107 13.70 -2.62 1.57
N VAL A 108 12.58 -2.37 0.93
CA VAL A 108 12.44 -1.26 -0.03
C VAL A 108 12.35 0.07 0.71
N GLU A 109 11.60 0.14 1.82
CA GLU A 109 11.51 1.32 2.68
C GLU A 109 12.89 1.90 3.01
N SER A 110 13.83 1.04 3.43
CA SER A 110 15.18 1.46 3.83
C SER A 110 16.06 1.97 2.67
N ARG A 111 15.65 1.78 1.42
CA ARG A 111 16.41 2.19 0.22
C ARG A 111 15.85 3.42 -0.47
N ILE A 112 14.66 3.86 -0.09
CA ILE A 112 14.03 5.06 -0.64
C ILE A 112 14.60 6.28 0.10
N PRO A 113 15.08 7.32 -0.59
CA PRO A 113 15.50 8.55 0.04
C PRO A 113 14.39 9.15 0.90
N ILE A 114 14.77 9.72 2.05
CA ILE A 114 13.81 10.37 2.95
C ILE A 114 13.08 11.49 2.18
N GLY A 115 11.76 11.53 2.30
CA GLY A 115 10.91 12.49 1.61
C GLY A 115 10.36 11.99 0.25
N GLU A 116 10.95 10.95 -0.36
CA GLU A 116 10.53 10.45 -1.69
C GLU A 116 9.49 9.31 -1.61
N HIS A 117 9.20 8.78 -0.42
CA HIS A 117 8.32 7.62 -0.24
C HIS A 117 6.91 7.83 -0.83
N GLN A 118 6.29 8.98 -0.55
CA GLN A 118 4.95 9.29 -1.03
C GLN A 118 4.93 9.46 -2.55
N ARG A 119 5.89 10.22 -3.08
CA ARG A 119 6.02 10.47 -4.51
C ARG A 119 6.25 9.18 -5.28
N LEU A 120 7.19 8.35 -4.82
CA LEU A 120 7.49 7.07 -5.46
C LEU A 120 6.29 6.11 -5.42
N HIS A 121 5.59 6.04 -4.28
CA HIS A 121 4.37 5.24 -4.16
C HIS A 121 3.34 5.63 -5.21
N LEU A 122 3.04 6.93 -5.35
CA LEU A 122 2.04 7.43 -6.30
C LEU A 122 2.47 7.18 -7.75
N LEU A 123 3.74 7.38 -8.09
CA LEU A 123 4.27 7.14 -9.44
C LEU A 123 4.17 5.66 -9.83
N LEU A 124 4.58 4.74 -8.94
CA LEU A 124 4.51 3.31 -9.21
C LEU A 124 3.07 2.80 -9.28
N LEU A 125 2.20 3.31 -8.41
CA LEU A 125 0.78 2.99 -8.43
C LEU A 125 0.14 3.39 -9.77
N GLU A 126 0.39 4.63 -10.21
CA GLU A 126 -0.14 5.17 -11.46
C GLU A 126 0.41 4.44 -12.68
N HIS A 127 1.73 4.20 -12.71
CA HIS A 127 2.37 3.39 -13.74
C HIS A 127 1.77 1.98 -13.82
N GLY A 128 1.54 1.34 -12.68
CA GLY A 128 0.91 0.03 -12.61
C GLY A 128 -0.55 0.01 -13.07
N ARG A 129 -1.27 1.11 -12.87
CA ARG A 129 -2.67 1.25 -13.32
C ARG A 129 -2.79 1.53 -14.81
N ARG A 130 -1.93 2.37 -15.36
CA ARG A 130 -2.05 2.86 -16.74
C ARG A 130 -1.23 2.06 -17.74
N ILE A 131 0.03 1.79 -17.43
CA ILE A 131 1.01 1.23 -18.36
C ILE A 131 1.31 -0.23 -18.05
N CYS A 132 1.84 -0.50 -16.87
CA CYS A 132 2.29 -1.83 -16.46
C CYS A 132 1.11 -2.67 -15.92
N ARG A 133 0.05 -2.81 -16.70
CA ARG A 133 -1.15 -3.63 -16.41
C ARG A 133 -0.82 -5.13 -16.39
N PRO A 134 -1.79 -6.04 -16.04
CA PRO A 134 -1.61 -7.49 -16.26
C PRO A 134 -1.14 -7.81 -17.67
N LYS A 135 -1.78 -7.23 -18.71
CA LYS A 135 -1.27 -7.14 -20.08
C LYS A 135 -0.59 -5.78 -20.25
N PRO A 136 0.75 -5.70 -20.18
CA PRO A 136 1.43 -4.42 -20.13
C PRO A 136 1.53 -3.76 -21.50
N HIS A 137 1.53 -2.44 -21.51
CA HIS A 137 1.73 -1.62 -22.69
C HIS A 137 3.20 -1.23 -22.81
N CYS A 138 4.06 -2.24 -23.04
CA CYS A 138 5.51 -2.03 -23.03
C CYS A 138 6.01 -1.07 -24.14
N SER A 139 5.34 -1.03 -25.30
CA SER A 139 5.74 -0.16 -26.43
C SER A 139 5.74 1.33 -26.11
N ILE A 140 4.96 1.77 -25.10
CA ILE A 140 4.88 3.17 -24.65
C ILE A 140 5.46 3.37 -23.25
N CYS A 141 6.11 2.35 -22.69
CA CYS A 141 6.61 2.39 -21.33
C CYS A 141 7.91 3.20 -21.25
N PRO A 142 7.99 4.25 -20.41
CA PRO A 142 9.23 5.02 -20.27
C PRO A 142 10.33 4.31 -19.50
N LEU A 143 10.06 3.10 -18.97
CA LEU A 143 11.00 2.32 -18.17
C LEU A 143 11.52 1.09 -18.93
N GLN A 144 11.40 1.01 -20.26
CA GLN A 144 11.80 -0.15 -21.06
C GLN A 144 13.26 -0.54 -20.80
N ASP A 145 14.18 0.43 -20.88
CA ASP A 145 15.62 0.20 -20.79
C ASP A 145 16.07 -0.29 -19.41
N ALA A 146 15.29 -0.02 -18.37
CA ALA A 146 15.55 -0.46 -16.99
C ALA A 146 14.66 -1.65 -16.57
N CYS A 147 13.78 -2.13 -17.44
CA CYS A 147 12.79 -3.14 -17.09
C CYS A 147 13.30 -4.56 -17.39
N ARG A 148 13.60 -5.32 -16.32
CA ARG A 148 14.02 -6.72 -16.44
C ARG A 148 13.05 -7.56 -17.27
N TYR A 149 11.75 -7.42 -17.03
CA TYR A 149 10.72 -8.14 -17.76
C TYR A 149 10.76 -7.82 -19.26
N TYR A 150 10.87 -6.55 -19.64
CA TYR A 150 10.95 -6.15 -21.04
C TYR A 150 12.21 -6.67 -21.72
N LEU A 151 13.37 -6.48 -21.10
CA LEU A 151 14.66 -6.92 -21.63
C LEU A 151 14.69 -8.44 -21.83
N THR A 152 14.20 -9.21 -20.86
CA THR A 152 14.16 -10.69 -20.96
C THR A 152 13.22 -11.16 -22.08
N ASN A 153 12.03 -10.57 -22.22
CA ASN A 153 11.06 -11.02 -23.23
C ASN A 153 11.35 -10.48 -24.63
N SER A 154 12.08 -9.36 -24.76
CA SER A 154 12.48 -8.82 -26.07
C SER A 154 13.60 -9.63 -26.72
N VAL A 155 14.49 -10.24 -25.91
CA VAL A 155 15.57 -11.09 -26.41
C VAL A 155 15.04 -12.40 -26.98
N THR A 156 13.96 -12.96 -26.41
CA THR A 156 13.37 -14.24 -26.88
C THR A 156 12.75 -14.13 -28.28
N VAL A 157 12.30 -12.94 -28.69
CA VAL A 157 11.72 -12.71 -30.04
C VAL A 157 12.80 -12.67 -31.14
N LEU A 158 14.07 -12.44 -30.80
CA LEU A 158 15.18 -12.36 -31.77
C LEU A 158 15.85 -13.71 -32.03
N THR A 159 15.60 -14.72 -31.19
CA THR A 159 16.22 -16.06 -31.32
C THR A 159 15.38 -17.06 -32.10
N ASP A 160 14.13 -16.73 -32.43
CA ASP A 160 13.20 -17.58 -33.21
C ASP A 160 13.05 -17.12 -34.70
N ARG A 161 14.11 -16.54 -35.27
CA ARG A 161 14.19 -16.23 -36.71
C ARG A 161 15.36 -16.94 -37.38
#